data_c88ec1dc1ca7413f4c31ed0c22b139cc
#
_entry.id   c88ec1dc1ca7413f4c31ed0c22b139cc
#
_cell.length_a   1.000
_cell.length_b   1.000
_cell.length_c   1.000
_cell.angle_alpha   90.00
_cell.angle_beta   90.00
_cell.angle_gamma   90.00
#
_symmetry.space_group_name_H-M   'P 1'
#
loop_
_entity.id
_entity.type
_entity.pdbx_description
1 polymer ?
#
loop_
_entity_poly.entity_id
_entity_poly.type
_entity_poly.pdbx_seq_one_letter_code
_entity_poly.pdbx_strand_id
1 'polypeptide(L)'
;MGITLENVSFTYQEGTPLSSSALADVSLTIEDGSYTALIGHTGSGKSTILQLLNGLLLPSKGSVRVFDTVITPTSTNKEIRLIRKQVGLVFQFAENQIFEETVLKDVAFGPQNFGVSEEEAKKIAREKLALVGIDESLFERSPFELSGGQMRRVAIAGMLAMEPTVLVLDEPTAGLDPLGRKELMTLFKKLHLAGMTIVLVTHLMDDVAAYADQVYVMEKGRLVKSGKPSEVFQDVASMEKVQLGVPKITAFCKRLADRGVAFKKLPIKIEEFKESLNG
;
A
#
# COMPACT_ATOMS: atom_id res chain seq x y z
N MET A 1 18.80 -2.95 1.34
CA MET A 1 18.22 -3.49 0.08
C MET A 1 16.71 -3.59 0.30
N GLY A 2 15.90 -3.19 -0.66
CA GLY A 2 14.44 -3.21 -0.55
C GLY A 2 13.81 -4.49 -1.12
N ILE A 3 12.74 -4.31 -1.91
CA ILE A 3 12.06 -5.41 -2.61
C ILE A 3 12.28 -5.26 -4.12
N THR A 4 12.56 -6.35 -4.83
CA THR A 4 12.72 -6.35 -6.29
C THR A 4 11.90 -7.47 -6.92
N LEU A 5 11.13 -7.14 -7.95
CA LEU A 5 10.49 -8.08 -8.86
C LEU A 5 11.34 -8.18 -10.11
N GLU A 6 11.70 -9.39 -10.55
CA GLU A 6 12.50 -9.65 -11.74
C GLU A 6 11.73 -10.56 -12.72
N ASN A 7 11.28 -9.98 -13.84
CA ASN A 7 10.55 -10.65 -14.92
C ASN A 7 9.36 -11.51 -14.43
N VAL A 8 8.62 -10.96 -13.45
CA VAL A 8 7.54 -11.65 -12.75
C VAL A 8 6.32 -11.77 -13.67
N SER A 9 5.86 -13.00 -13.86
CA SER A 9 4.56 -13.30 -14.44
C SER A 9 3.73 -14.13 -13.47
N PHE A 10 2.42 -13.95 -13.50
CA PHE A 10 1.50 -14.71 -12.66
C PHE A 10 0.19 -15.00 -13.41
N THR A 11 -0.23 -16.27 -13.35
CA THR A 11 -1.46 -16.76 -13.97
C THR A 11 -2.30 -17.46 -12.91
N TYR A 12 -3.53 -16.98 -12.70
CA TYR A 12 -4.49 -17.66 -11.84
C TYR A 12 -4.97 -18.95 -12.51
N GLN A 13 -5.12 -20.02 -11.74
CA GLN A 13 -5.63 -21.34 -12.19
C GLN A 13 -4.94 -21.83 -13.49
N GLU A 14 -3.61 -21.70 -13.54
CA GLU A 14 -2.82 -22.13 -14.69
C GLU A 14 -3.10 -23.61 -15.04
N GLY A 15 -3.23 -23.90 -16.34
CA GLY A 15 -3.53 -25.24 -16.83
C GLY A 15 -5.02 -25.64 -16.77
N THR A 16 -5.92 -24.76 -16.37
CA THR A 16 -7.37 -25.00 -16.37
C THR A 16 -8.08 -24.14 -17.41
N PRO A 17 -9.34 -24.47 -17.79
CA PRO A 17 -10.15 -23.61 -18.67
C PRO A 17 -10.44 -22.21 -18.12
N LEU A 18 -10.27 -22.01 -16.81
CA LEU A 18 -10.47 -20.73 -16.13
C LEU A 18 -9.14 -19.95 -15.93
N SER A 19 -8.08 -20.36 -16.63
CA SER A 19 -6.77 -19.73 -16.58
C SER A 19 -6.85 -18.24 -16.98
N SER A 20 -6.30 -17.36 -16.14
CA SER A 20 -6.29 -15.90 -16.37
C SER A 20 -4.93 -15.32 -16.01
N SER A 21 -4.26 -14.73 -16.99
CA SER A 21 -2.98 -14.04 -16.77
C SER A 21 -3.23 -12.71 -16.07
N ALA A 22 -2.67 -12.53 -14.88
CA ALA A 22 -2.78 -11.34 -14.08
C ALA A 22 -1.54 -10.43 -14.19
N LEU A 23 -0.35 -11.02 -14.36
CA LEU A 23 0.90 -10.29 -14.55
C LEU A 23 1.69 -10.90 -15.72
N ALA A 24 2.33 -10.03 -16.50
CA ALA A 24 3.12 -10.41 -17.66
C ALA A 24 4.43 -9.60 -17.69
N ASP A 25 5.53 -10.27 -17.28
CA ASP A 25 6.89 -9.75 -17.34
C ASP A 25 7.07 -8.41 -16.59
N VAL A 26 6.67 -8.39 -15.32
CA VAL A 26 6.77 -7.20 -14.47
C VAL A 26 8.11 -7.19 -13.75
N SER A 27 8.86 -6.08 -13.93
CA SER A 27 10.09 -5.80 -13.19
C SER A 27 9.98 -4.42 -12.53
N LEU A 28 10.19 -4.35 -11.21
CA LEU A 28 10.17 -3.11 -10.45
C LEU A 28 11.01 -3.26 -9.17
N THR A 29 11.41 -2.13 -8.61
CA THR A 29 12.17 -2.07 -7.35
C THR A 29 11.52 -1.12 -6.37
N ILE A 30 11.34 -1.56 -5.12
CA ILE A 30 10.88 -0.77 -4.00
C ILE A 30 12.10 -0.57 -3.10
N GLU A 31 12.60 0.64 -3.04
CA GLU A 31 13.76 0.97 -2.21
C GLU A 31 13.40 0.90 -0.73
N ASP A 32 14.36 0.46 0.07
CA ASP A 32 14.20 0.43 1.53
C ASP A 32 13.98 1.85 2.09
N GLY A 33 13.03 2.00 3.01
CA GLY A 33 12.63 3.29 3.55
C GLY A 33 11.90 4.21 2.56
N SER A 34 11.50 3.75 1.35
CA SER A 34 10.74 4.56 0.39
C SER A 34 9.24 4.53 0.63
N TYR A 35 8.54 5.54 0.12
CA TYR A 35 7.08 5.55 -0.03
C TYR A 35 6.74 5.33 -1.52
N THR A 36 6.41 4.12 -1.89
CA THR A 36 6.11 3.73 -3.27
C THR A 36 4.62 3.63 -3.51
N ALA A 37 4.11 4.28 -4.55
CA ALA A 37 2.73 4.14 -5.00
C ALA A 37 2.62 3.20 -6.20
N LEU A 38 1.67 2.28 -6.17
CA LEU A 38 1.29 1.41 -7.28
C LEU A 38 -0.12 1.78 -7.73
N ILE A 39 -0.25 2.36 -8.92
CA ILE A 39 -1.50 2.86 -9.46
C ILE A 39 -1.89 2.14 -10.76
N GLY A 40 -3.17 2.13 -11.08
CA GLY A 40 -3.72 1.47 -12.26
C GLY A 40 -5.22 1.24 -12.09
N HIS A 41 -5.95 1.03 -13.16
CA HIS A 41 -7.38 0.70 -13.08
C HIS A 41 -7.63 -0.66 -12.40
N THR A 42 -8.87 -0.96 -12.03
CA THR A 42 -9.27 -2.27 -11.50
C THR A 42 -8.93 -3.38 -12.50
N GLY A 43 -8.35 -4.48 -12.00
CA GLY A 43 -7.90 -5.59 -12.84
C GLY A 43 -6.55 -5.38 -13.54
N SER A 44 -5.81 -4.31 -13.24
CA SER A 44 -4.47 -4.08 -13.83
C SER A 44 -3.35 -4.94 -13.21
N GLY A 45 -3.63 -5.73 -12.17
CA GLY A 45 -2.67 -6.65 -11.53
C GLY A 45 -2.07 -6.15 -10.21
N LYS A 46 -2.48 -4.98 -9.69
CA LYS A 46 -1.93 -4.40 -8.46
C LYS A 46 -2.04 -5.32 -7.24
N SER A 47 -3.24 -5.79 -6.92
CA SER A 47 -3.45 -6.68 -5.76
C SER A 47 -2.70 -8.01 -5.89
N THR A 48 -2.47 -8.49 -7.12
CA THR A 48 -1.62 -9.65 -7.38
C THR A 48 -0.16 -9.35 -7.01
N ILE A 49 0.36 -8.18 -7.36
CA ILE A 49 1.70 -7.73 -6.92
C ILE A 49 1.77 -7.70 -5.40
N LEU A 50 0.80 -7.07 -4.71
CA LEU A 50 0.81 -6.99 -3.25
C LEU A 50 0.88 -8.38 -2.59
N GLN A 51 0.13 -9.35 -3.11
CA GLN A 51 0.12 -10.72 -2.61
C GLN A 51 1.43 -11.47 -2.89
N LEU A 52 2.11 -11.15 -3.98
CA LEU A 52 3.45 -11.66 -4.27
C LEU A 52 4.50 -11.07 -3.32
N LEU A 53 4.41 -9.76 -2.99
CA LEU A 53 5.34 -9.11 -2.04
C LEU A 53 5.30 -9.75 -0.65
N ASN A 54 4.14 -10.21 -0.21
CA ASN A 54 3.94 -10.83 1.11
C ASN A 54 4.06 -12.38 1.05
N GLY A 55 4.26 -12.96 -0.12
CA GLY A 55 4.34 -14.41 -0.30
C GLY A 55 3.00 -15.14 -0.09
N LEU A 56 1.86 -14.46 -0.24
CA LEU A 56 0.54 -15.13 -0.33
C LEU A 56 0.37 -15.83 -1.67
N LEU A 57 0.99 -15.30 -2.72
CA LEU A 57 1.10 -15.93 -4.01
C LEU A 57 2.57 -16.19 -4.35
N LEU A 58 2.83 -17.23 -5.14
CA LEU A 58 4.12 -17.49 -5.75
C LEU A 58 4.07 -17.08 -7.22
N PRO A 59 5.13 -16.47 -7.78
CA PRO A 59 5.14 -16.13 -9.20
C PRO A 59 5.03 -17.40 -10.05
N SER A 60 4.37 -17.32 -11.21
CA SER A 60 4.41 -18.42 -12.20
C SER A 60 5.74 -18.45 -12.93
N LYS A 61 6.39 -17.28 -13.12
CA LYS A 61 7.72 -17.10 -13.71
C LYS A 61 8.41 -15.90 -13.06
N GLY A 62 9.74 -15.88 -13.14
CA GLY A 62 10.55 -14.83 -12.54
C GLY A 62 10.77 -15.03 -11.05
N SER A 63 11.17 -13.98 -10.35
CA SER A 63 11.44 -14.03 -8.92
C SER A 63 11.04 -12.73 -8.22
N VAL A 64 10.70 -12.83 -6.94
CA VAL A 64 10.48 -11.70 -6.04
C VAL A 64 11.51 -11.79 -4.92
N ARG A 65 12.42 -10.82 -4.86
CA ARG A 65 13.38 -10.69 -3.77
C ARG A 65 12.81 -9.74 -2.72
N VAL A 66 12.74 -10.21 -1.49
CA VAL A 66 12.35 -9.43 -0.32
C VAL A 66 13.54 -9.45 0.64
N PHE A 67 14.30 -8.36 0.70
CA PHE A 67 15.60 -8.29 1.39
C PHE A 67 16.53 -9.43 0.98
N ASP A 68 16.84 -10.34 1.91
CA ASP A 68 17.74 -11.48 1.67
C ASP A 68 17.00 -12.75 1.20
N THR A 69 15.66 -12.73 1.16
CA THR A 69 14.85 -13.88 0.78
C THR A 69 14.34 -13.75 -0.66
N VAL A 70 14.44 -14.82 -1.44
CA VAL A 70 13.96 -14.87 -2.83
C VAL A 70 12.77 -15.82 -2.94
N ILE A 71 11.64 -15.33 -3.43
CA ILE A 71 10.45 -16.10 -3.76
C ILE A 71 10.51 -16.49 -5.24
N THR A 72 10.38 -17.78 -5.51
CA THR A 72 10.32 -18.37 -6.85
C THR A 72 9.06 -19.22 -6.98
N PRO A 73 8.74 -19.77 -8.17
CA PRO A 73 7.62 -20.70 -8.35
C PRO A 73 7.68 -21.94 -7.44
N THR A 74 8.87 -22.31 -6.96
CA THR A 74 9.12 -23.52 -6.16
C THR A 74 9.40 -23.24 -4.68
N SER A 75 9.27 -21.99 -4.25
CA SER A 75 9.51 -21.60 -2.84
C SER A 75 8.56 -22.29 -1.88
N THR A 76 9.08 -22.67 -0.71
CA THR A 76 8.37 -23.43 0.31
C THR A 76 7.72 -22.50 1.34
N ASN A 77 6.68 -22.98 2.05
CA ASN A 77 6.05 -22.22 3.13
C ASN A 77 7.03 -21.82 4.24
N LYS A 78 8.10 -22.59 4.47
CA LYS A 78 9.11 -22.28 5.48
C LYS A 78 9.91 -21.02 5.12
N GLU A 79 10.29 -20.89 3.85
CA GLU A 79 11.00 -19.70 3.34
C GLU A 79 10.11 -18.44 3.38
N ILE A 80 8.83 -18.60 3.02
CA ILE A 80 7.86 -17.50 2.97
C ILE A 80 7.47 -16.99 4.35
N ARG A 81 7.51 -17.83 5.39
CA ARG A 81 7.09 -17.44 6.74
C ARG A 81 7.84 -16.21 7.28
N LEU A 82 9.14 -16.10 6.99
CA LEU A 82 9.96 -14.95 7.39
C LEU A 82 9.51 -13.68 6.66
N ILE A 83 9.17 -13.80 5.37
CA ILE A 83 8.67 -12.68 4.57
C ILE A 83 7.37 -12.12 5.15
N ARG A 84 6.44 -12.98 5.58
CA ARG A 84 5.16 -12.57 6.18
C ARG A 84 5.33 -11.80 7.49
N LYS A 85 6.45 -11.99 8.20
CA LYS A 85 6.80 -11.16 9.36
C LYS A 85 7.34 -9.79 8.94
N GLN A 86 8.15 -9.75 7.88
CA GLN A 86 8.81 -8.52 7.41
C GLN A 86 7.89 -7.62 6.59
N VAL A 87 6.91 -8.20 5.87
CA VAL A 87 5.99 -7.49 4.99
C VAL A 87 4.57 -7.61 5.52
N GLY A 88 4.10 -6.60 6.23
CA GLY A 88 2.71 -6.48 6.66
C GLY A 88 1.82 -6.08 5.49
N LEU A 89 0.68 -6.76 5.30
CA LEU A 89 -0.28 -6.48 4.23
C LEU A 89 -1.64 -6.12 4.82
N VAL A 90 -2.05 -4.87 4.60
CA VAL A 90 -3.38 -4.36 4.95
C VAL A 90 -4.25 -4.37 3.69
N PHE A 91 -5.22 -5.26 3.65
CA PHE A 91 -6.17 -5.38 2.53
C PHE A 91 -7.22 -4.28 2.53
N GLN A 92 -7.84 -4.08 1.38
CA GLN A 92 -9.05 -3.30 1.28
C GLN A 92 -10.12 -3.89 2.21
N PHE A 93 -10.77 -3.05 3.04
CA PHE A 93 -11.69 -3.50 4.10
C PHE A 93 -11.01 -4.42 5.12
N ALA A 94 -9.87 -4.01 5.65
CA ALA A 94 -9.09 -4.75 6.64
C ALA A 94 -9.90 -5.12 7.90
N GLU A 95 -10.94 -4.35 8.23
CA GLU A 95 -11.90 -4.61 9.30
C GLU A 95 -12.62 -5.96 9.18
N ASN A 96 -12.73 -6.52 7.98
CA ASN A 96 -13.32 -7.85 7.76
C ASN A 96 -12.39 -9.00 8.17
N GLN A 97 -11.15 -8.70 8.56
CA GLN A 97 -10.17 -9.71 9.00
C GLN A 97 -10.10 -9.87 10.51
N ILE A 98 -10.85 -9.07 11.25
CA ILE A 98 -10.96 -9.14 12.71
C ILE A 98 -11.84 -10.33 13.10
N PHE A 99 -11.40 -11.14 14.06
CA PHE A 99 -12.09 -12.37 14.43
C PHE A 99 -12.05 -12.71 15.93
N GLU A 100 -11.19 -12.06 16.72
CA GLU A 100 -11.03 -12.35 18.14
C GLU A 100 -12.15 -11.74 19.00
N GLU A 101 -12.28 -12.24 20.24
CA GLU A 101 -13.32 -11.81 21.19
C GLU A 101 -13.12 -10.37 21.66
N THR A 102 -11.86 -9.92 21.80
CA THR A 102 -11.53 -8.56 22.25
C THR A 102 -10.53 -7.89 21.31
N VAL A 103 -10.58 -6.56 21.26
CA VAL A 103 -9.64 -5.72 20.49
C VAL A 103 -8.19 -6.05 20.84
N LEU A 104 -7.90 -6.19 22.14
CA LEU A 104 -6.53 -6.49 22.60
C LEU A 104 -6.06 -7.87 22.14
N LYS A 105 -6.92 -8.90 22.23
CA LYS A 105 -6.58 -10.25 21.77
C LYS A 105 -6.32 -10.28 20.27
N ASP A 106 -7.15 -9.59 19.49
CA ASP A 106 -7.02 -9.54 18.02
C ASP A 106 -5.65 -8.98 17.59
N VAL A 107 -5.23 -7.87 18.19
CA VAL A 107 -3.92 -7.27 17.90
C VAL A 107 -2.77 -8.11 18.44
N ALA A 108 -2.94 -8.80 19.59
CA ALA A 108 -1.91 -9.67 20.17
C ALA A 108 -1.74 -11.00 19.42
N PHE A 109 -2.72 -11.42 18.62
CA PHE A 109 -2.73 -12.71 17.93
C PHE A 109 -1.52 -12.90 16.98
N GLY A 110 -1.19 -11.88 16.18
CA GLY A 110 -0.05 -11.94 15.27
C GLY A 110 1.27 -12.25 15.96
N PRO A 111 1.73 -11.44 16.93
CA PRO A 111 2.95 -11.69 17.70
C PRO A 111 2.99 -13.07 18.35
N GLN A 112 1.88 -13.54 18.94
CA GLN A 112 1.80 -14.87 19.58
C GLN A 112 2.06 -16.00 18.56
N ASN A 113 1.53 -15.90 17.33
CA ASN A 113 1.78 -16.89 16.27
C ASN A 113 3.25 -16.96 15.84
N PHE A 114 4.02 -15.91 16.13
CA PHE A 114 5.47 -15.89 15.90
C PHE A 114 6.28 -16.19 17.16
N GLY A 115 5.64 -16.69 18.22
CA GLY A 115 6.28 -17.22 19.42
C GLY A 115 6.56 -16.19 20.52
N VAL A 116 5.97 -14.99 20.42
CA VAL A 116 6.00 -14.00 21.50
C VAL A 116 5.08 -14.48 22.63
N SER A 117 5.50 -14.34 23.89
CA SER A 117 4.66 -14.71 25.03
C SER A 117 3.37 -13.89 25.08
N GLU A 118 2.31 -14.43 25.70
CA GLU A 118 1.02 -13.75 25.78
C GLU A 118 1.13 -12.37 26.46
N GLU A 119 1.91 -12.27 27.54
CA GLU A 119 2.12 -11.01 28.25
C GLU A 119 2.81 -9.95 27.39
N GLU A 120 3.89 -10.33 26.70
CA GLU A 120 4.62 -9.40 25.84
C GLU A 120 3.81 -9.05 24.58
N ALA A 121 3.06 -10.00 24.01
CA ALA A 121 2.17 -9.75 22.89
C ALA A 121 1.06 -8.76 23.25
N LYS A 122 0.47 -8.87 24.46
CA LYS A 122 -0.52 -7.91 24.95
C LYS A 122 0.08 -6.53 25.19
N LYS A 123 1.33 -6.45 25.66
CA LYS A 123 2.04 -5.17 25.81
C LYS A 123 2.26 -4.51 24.46
N ILE A 124 2.79 -5.24 23.48
CA ILE A 124 2.95 -4.77 22.11
C ILE A 124 1.60 -4.29 21.54
N ALA A 125 0.55 -5.08 21.73
CA ALA A 125 -0.80 -4.75 21.26
C ALA A 125 -1.32 -3.42 21.82
N ARG A 126 -1.14 -3.17 23.15
CA ARG A 126 -1.52 -1.88 23.77
C ARG A 126 -0.77 -0.70 23.16
N GLU A 127 0.53 -0.84 22.92
CA GLU A 127 1.35 0.20 22.28
C GLU A 127 0.87 0.50 20.85
N LYS A 128 0.57 -0.54 20.05
CA LYS A 128 0.13 -0.34 18.66
C LYS A 128 -1.31 0.19 18.60
N LEU A 129 -2.20 -0.24 19.50
CA LEU A 129 -3.56 0.33 19.62
C LEU A 129 -3.53 1.82 19.96
N ALA A 130 -2.69 2.21 20.92
CA ALA A 130 -2.48 3.61 21.24
C ALA A 130 -1.89 4.41 20.04
N LEU A 131 -0.94 3.81 19.30
CA LEU A 131 -0.33 4.42 18.11
C LEU A 131 -1.37 4.75 17.02
N VAL A 132 -2.35 3.86 16.82
CA VAL A 132 -3.43 4.07 15.83
C VAL A 132 -4.60 4.88 16.39
N GLY A 133 -4.53 5.33 17.64
CA GLY A 133 -5.52 6.21 18.28
C GLY A 133 -6.78 5.48 18.76
N ILE A 134 -6.67 4.23 19.20
CA ILE A 134 -7.72 3.50 19.90
C ILE A 134 -7.60 3.77 21.40
N ASP A 135 -8.71 4.19 22.03
CA ASP A 135 -8.78 4.47 23.45
C ASP A 135 -8.66 3.18 24.30
N GLU A 136 -7.96 3.25 25.42
CA GLU A 136 -7.72 2.09 26.28
C GLU A 136 -9.02 1.46 26.81
N SER A 137 -10.07 2.24 27.00
CA SER A 137 -11.39 1.75 27.42
C SER A 137 -12.06 0.78 26.44
N LEU A 138 -11.53 0.71 25.20
CA LEU A 138 -12.02 -0.16 24.14
C LEU A 138 -11.24 -1.48 24.04
N PHE A 139 -10.10 -1.64 24.72
CA PHE A 139 -9.21 -2.78 24.53
C PHE A 139 -9.83 -4.12 24.90
N GLU A 140 -10.65 -4.16 25.92
CA GLU A 140 -11.33 -5.38 26.40
C GLU A 140 -12.74 -5.54 25.80
N ARG A 141 -13.17 -4.60 24.92
CA ARG A 141 -14.47 -4.72 24.24
C ARG A 141 -14.36 -5.64 23.03
N SER A 142 -15.53 -6.14 22.60
CA SER A 142 -15.63 -6.83 21.32
C SER A 142 -15.32 -5.88 20.18
N PRO A 143 -14.48 -6.25 19.20
CA PRO A 143 -14.23 -5.42 18.02
C PRO A 143 -15.50 -5.06 17.25
N PHE A 144 -16.51 -5.93 17.29
CA PHE A 144 -17.79 -5.75 16.58
C PHE A 144 -18.70 -4.66 17.20
N GLU A 145 -18.33 -4.13 18.38
CA GLU A 145 -18.99 -2.98 18.99
C GLU A 145 -18.39 -1.64 18.51
N LEU A 146 -17.28 -1.68 17.75
CA LEU A 146 -16.56 -0.51 17.28
C LEU A 146 -17.16 0.01 15.95
N SER A 147 -16.95 1.29 15.67
CA SER A 147 -17.23 1.85 14.34
C SER A 147 -16.32 1.21 13.28
N GLY A 148 -16.73 1.20 12.01
CA GLY A 148 -15.91 0.66 10.91
C GLY A 148 -14.52 1.31 10.81
N GLY A 149 -14.41 2.61 11.08
CA GLY A 149 -13.13 3.31 11.11
C GLY A 149 -12.24 2.88 12.29
N GLN A 150 -12.83 2.59 13.48
CA GLN A 150 -12.11 2.05 14.62
C GLN A 150 -11.66 0.60 14.34
N MET A 151 -12.55 -0.25 13.83
CA MET A 151 -12.17 -1.62 13.42
C MET A 151 -11.00 -1.63 12.44
N ARG A 152 -11.03 -0.75 11.43
CA ARG A 152 -9.89 -0.61 10.47
C ARG A 152 -8.59 -0.24 11.17
N ARG A 153 -8.62 0.67 12.16
CA ARG A 153 -7.44 1.01 12.96
C ARG A 153 -6.95 -0.18 13.78
N VAL A 154 -7.86 -0.97 14.35
CA VAL A 154 -7.51 -2.22 15.06
C VAL A 154 -6.81 -3.21 14.11
N ALA A 155 -7.33 -3.45 12.91
CA ALA A 155 -6.70 -4.32 11.92
C ALA A 155 -5.29 -3.82 11.53
N ILE A 156 -5.12 -2.50 11.36
CA ILE A 156 -3.80 -1.90 11.09
C ILE A 156 -2.87 -2.07 12.30
N ALA A 157 -3.37 -1.91 13.53
CA ALA A 157 -2.58 -2.16 14.73
C ALA A 157 -2.10 -3.61 14.80
N GLY A 158 -2.94 -4.59 14.42
CA GLY A 158 -2.58 -6.00 14.32
C GLY A 158 -1.42 -6.26 13.35
N MET A 159 -1.42 -5.58 12.19
CA MET A 159 -0.29 -5.66 11.27
C MET A 159 0.97 -4.99 11.84
N LEU A 160 0.84 -3.83 12.46
CA LEU A 160 1.96 -3.11 13.09
C LEU A 160 2.53 -3.84 14.30
N ALA A 161 1.73 -4.66 15.00
CA ALA A 161 2.18 -5.48 16.12
C ALA A 161 3.20 -6.56 15.73
N MET A 162 3.23 -6.93 14.44
CA MET A 162 4.24 -7.82 13.89
C MET A 162 5.60 -7.13 13.68
N GLU A 163 5.67 -5.81 13.87
CA GLU A 163 6.85 -4.97 13.63
C GLU A 163 7.45 -5.16 12.23
N PRO A 164 6.62 -5.03 11.18
CA PRO A 164 7.09 -5.23 9.82
C PRO A 164 8.05 -4.11 9.41
N THR A 165 9.01 -4.45 8.53
CA THR A 165 9.90 -3.47 7.89
C THR A 165 9.21 -2.77 6.72
N VAL A 166 8.28 -3.48 6.07
CA VAL A 166 7.49 -2.98 4.93
C VAL A 166 6.01 -3.08 5.26
N LEU A 167 5.27 -2.00 5.05
CA LEU A 167 3.81 -1.98 5.16
C LEU A 167 3.19 -1.78 3.79
N VAL A 168 2.47 -2.78 3.33
CA VAL A 168 1.75 -2.80 2.06
C VAL A 168 0.28 -2.48 2.32
N LEU A 169 -0.26 -1.50 1.62
CA LEU A 169 -1.58 -0.91 1.86
C LEU A 169 -2.42 -0.99 0.57
N ASP A 170 -3.46 -1.81 0.57
CA ASP A 170 -4.42 -1.91 -0.55
C ASP A 170 -5.65 -1.05 -0.27
N GLU A 171 -5.74 0.13 -0.90
CA GLU A 171 -6.85 1.09 -0.75
C GLU A 171 -7.21 1.38 0.73
N PRO A 172 -6.26 1.73 1.60
CA PRO A 172 -6.45 1.72 3.04
C PRO A 172 -7.48 2.73 3.55
N THR A 173 -7.82 3.73 2.72
CA THR A 173 -8.77 4.81 3.08
C THR A 173 -10.12 4.68 2.39
N ALA A 174 -10.38 3.57 1.66
CA ALA A 174 -11.65 3.35 0.99
C ALA A 174 -12.81 3.33 2.00
N GLY A 175 -13.87 4.12 1.72
CA GLY A 175 -15.06 4.19 2.58
C GLY A 175 -14.91 5.02 3.86
N LEU A 176 -13.76 5.62 4.13
CA LEU A 176 -13.59 6.56 5.24
C LEU A 176 -14.07 7.97 4.88
N ASP A 177 -14.55 8.69 5.89
CA ASP A 177 -14.81 10.11 5.78
C ASP A 177 -13.51 10.93 5.58
N PRO A 178 -13.58 12.20 5.18
CA PRO A 178 -12.38 13.02 4.91
C PRO A 178 -11.44 13.17 6.11
N LEU A 179 -11.99 13.20 7.34
CA LEU A 179 -11.19 13.34 8.57
C LEU A 179 -10.44 12.04 8.87
N GLY A 180 -11.13 10.90 8.89
CA GLY A 180 -10.54 9.58 9.12
C GLY A 180 -9.49 9.24 8.07
N ARG A 181 -9.73 9.60 6.79
CA ARG A 181 -8.73 9.48 5.72
C ARG A 181 -7.46 10.30 6.02
N LYS A 182 -7.62 11.58 6.39
CA LYS A 182 -6.49 12.46 6.69
C LYS A 182 -5.67 11.94 7.86
N GLU A 183 -6.34 11.49 8.93
CA GLU A 183 -5.68 10.93 10.11
C GLU A 183 -4.87 9.68 9.77
N LEU A 184 -5.48 8.76 9.00
CA LEU A 184 -4.83 7.51 8.61
C LEU A 184 -3.62 7.76 7.68
N MET A 185 -3.76 8.64 6.69
CA MET A 185 -2.63 9.01 5.82
C MET A 185 -1.52 9.72 6.60
N THR A 186 -1.89 10.52 7.63
CA THR A 186 -0.91 11.15 8.53
C THR A 186 -0.16 10.10 9.37
N LEU A 187 -0.84 9.04 9.82
CA LEU A 187 -0.21 7.91 10.49
C LEU A 187 0.82 7.22 9.58
N PHE A 188 0.44 6.88 8.35
CA PHE A 188 1.38 6.24 7.39
C PHE A 188 2.58 7.12 7.08
N LYS A 189 2.37 8.44 6.96
CA LYS A 189 3.48 9.39 6.82
C LYS A 189 4.43 9.37 8.01
N LYS A 190 3.90 9.32 9.24
CA LYS A 190 4.72 9.22 10.46
C LYS A 190 5.54 7.92 10.48
N LEU A 191 4.92 6.79 10.12
CA LEU A 191 5.61 5.51 10.04
C LEU A 191 6.73 5.52 9.00
N HIS A 192 6.47 6.10 7.82
CA HIS A 192 7.48 6.28 6.78
C HIS A 192 8.65 7.15 7.26
N LEU A 193 8.38 8.29 7.88
CA LEU A 193 9.42 9.19 8.44
C LEU A 193 10.22 8.53 9.57
N ALA A 194 9.66 7.51 10.22
CA ALA A 194 10.37 6.67 11.19
C ALA A 194 11.20 5.54 10.54
N GLY A 195 11.27 5.48 9.20
CA GLY A 195 12.09 4.54 8.44
C GLY A 195 11.34 3.34 7.87
N MET A 196 10.02 3.23 8.06
CA MET A 196 9.22 2.13 7.49
C MET A 196 9.06 2.31 5.97
N THR A 197 9.29 1.26 5.21
CA THR A 197 8.96 1.22 3.78
C THR A 197 7.44 1.12 3.61
N ILE A 198 6.85 1.99 2.80
CA ILE A 198 5.41 1.99 2.51
C ILE A 198 5.17 1.66 1.03
N VAL A 199 4.27 0.71 0.77
CA VAL A 199 3.74 0.43 -0.56
C VAL A 199 2.25 0.72 -0.56
N LEU A 200 1.83 1.75 -1.27
CA LEU A 200 0.44 2.21 -1.32
C LEU A 200 -0.20 1.87 -2.67
N VAL A 201 -1.26 1.09 -2.66
CA VAL A 201 -2.20 1.03 -3.78
C VAL A 201 -3.34 1.99 -3.53
N THR A 202 -3.59 2.90 -4.46
CA THR A 202 -4.71 3.83 -4.40
C THR A 202 -5.11 4.33 -5.78
N HIS A 203 -6.37 4.75 -5.91
CA HIS A 203 -6.89 5.49 -7.05
C HIS A 203 -6.95 7.03 -6.81
N LEU A 204 -6.46 7.49 -5.66
CA LEU A 204 -6.48 8.89 -5.24
C LEU A 204 -5.15 9.57 -5.57
N MET A 205 -5.06 10.19 -6.76
CA MET A 205 -3.82 10.79 -7.28
C MET A 205 -3.31 11.94 -6.41
N ASP A 206 -4.18 12.62 -5.65
CA ASP A 206 -3.77 13.64 -4.69
C ASP A 206 -2.93 13.02 -3.54
N ASP A 207 -3.25 11.79 -3.09
CA ASP A 207 -2.45 11.09 -2.08
C ASP A 207 -1.11 10.64 -2.65
N VAL A 208 -1.11 10.13 -3.89
CA VAL A 208 0.14 9.77 -4.58
C VAL A 208 1.06 10.97 -4.69
N ALA A 209 0.54 12.11 -5.13
CA ALA A 209 1.32 13.35 -5.25
C ALA A 209 1.83 13.86 -3.88
N ALA A 210 1.04 13.69 -2.81
CA ALA A 210 1.38 14.20 -1.48
C ALA A 210 2.43 13.38 -0.76
N TYR A 211 2.42 12.04 -0.94
CA TYR A 211 3.15 11.12 -0.06
C TYR A 211 4.20 10.27 -0.78
N ALA A 212 4.02 9.93 -2.07
CA ALA A 212 4.91 8.99 -2.74
C ALA A 212 6.23 9.63 -3.20
N ASP A 213 7.33 8.86 -3.06
CA ASP A 213 8.64 9.14 -3.64
C ASP A 213 8.75 8.59 -5.07
N GLN A 214 8.12 7.40 -5.29
CA GLN A 214 8.13 6.65 -6.53
C GLN A 214 6.72 6.20 -6.89
N VAL A 215 6.40 6.21 -8.18
CA VAL A 215 5.12 5.74 -8.73
C VAL A 215 5.38 4.69 -9.79
N TYR A 216 4.62 3.60 -9.73
CA TYR A 216 4.53 2.58 -10.76
C TYR A 216 3.09 2.55 -11.31
N VAL A 217 2.96 2.66 -12.64
CA VAL A 217 1.67 2.65 -13.34
C VAL A 217 1.47 1.31 -14.02
N MET A 218 0.41 0.61 -13.62
CA MET A 218 0.06 -0.71 -14.13
C MET A 218 -1.11 -0.65 -15.10
N GLU A 219 -0.98 -1.34 -16.22
CA GLU A 219 -2.06 -1.58 -17.17
C GLU A 219 -2.03 -3.03 -17.67
N LYS A 220 -3.17 -3.73 -17.59
CA LYS A 220 -3.33 -5.10 -18.12
C LYS A 220 -2.20 -6.06 -17.73
N GLY A 221 -1.81 -6.03 -16.46
CA GLY A 221 -0.76 -6.91 -15.92
C GLY A 221 0.67 -6.51 -16.28
N ARG A 222 0.90 -5.32 -16.84
CA ARG A 222 2.22 -4.81 -17.22
C ARG A 222 2.53 -3.49 -16.54
N LEU A 223 3.80 -3.23 -16.31
CA LEU A 223 4.30 -1.91 -15.94
C LEU A 223 4.42 -1.07 -17.20
N VAL A 224 3.68 0.06 -17.26
CA VAL A 224 3.65 0.93 -18.44
C VAL A 224 4.36 2.26 -18.24
N LYS A 225 4.51 2.70 -16.99
CA LYS A 225 5.22 3.93 -16.63
C LYS A 225 5.74 3.85 -15.21
N SER A 226 6.88 4.47 -14.95
CA SER A 226 7.42 4.64 -13.59
C SER A 226 8.18 5.95 -13.49
N GLY A 227 8.34 6.48 -12.28
CA GLY A 227 9.09 7.70 -12.03
C GLY A 227 8.59 8.39 -10.75
N LYS A 228 9.15 9.57 -10.47
CA LYS A 228 8.65 10.43 -9.40
C LYS A 228 7.24 10.94 -9.73
N PRO A 229 6.39 11.21 -8.73
CA PRO A 229 5.05 11.80 -8.98
C PRO A 229 5.11 13.04 -9.89
N SER A 230 6.11 13.90 -9.67
CA SER A 230 6.33 15.11 -10.48
C SER A 230 6.72 14.85 -11.94
N GLU A 231 7.09 13.63 -12.30
CA GLU A 231 7.41 13.22 -13.67
C GLU A 231 6.22 12.50 -14.29
N VAL A 232 5.62 11.58 -13.53
CA VAL A 232 4.50 10.76 -13.99
C VAL A 232 3.29 11.61 -14.33
N PHE A 233 2.95 12.61 -13.49
CA PHE A 233 1.76 13.44 -13.66
C PHE A 233 1.95 14.65 -14.62
N GLN A 234 3.15 14.92 -15.14
CA GLN A 234 3.33 15.92 -16.21
C GLN A 234 2.66 15.50 -17.52
N ASP A 235 2.67 14.23 -17.83
CA ASP A 235 2.09 13.68 -19.05
C ASP A 235 0.64 13.26 -18.80
N VAL A 236 -0.24 14.26 -18.72
CA VAL A 236 -1.68 14.08 -18.49
C VAL A 236 -2.31 13.17 -19.55
N ALA A 237 -1.93 13.35 -20.82
CA ALA A 237 -2.46 12.55 -21.91
C ALA A 237 -2.09 11.07 -21.80
N SER A 238 -0.89 10.74 -21.34
CA SER A 238 -0.49 9.36 -21.06
C SER A 238 -1.32 8.74 -19.93
N MET A 239 -1.60 9.50 -18.86
CA MET A 239 -2.43 9.05 -17.76
C MET A 239 -3.88 8.79 -18.19
N GLU A 240 -4.44 9.67 -19.02
CA GLU A 240 -5.79 9.50 -19.58
C GLU A 240 -5.90 8.27 -20.51
N LYS A 241 -4.86 7.96 -21.30
CA LYS A 241 -4.82 6.75 -22.14
C LYS A 241 -4.95 5.46 -21.34
N VAL A 242 -4.38 5.42 -20.13
CA VAL A 242 -4.50 4.27 -19.22
C VAL A 242 -5.67 4.40 -18.25
N GLN A 243 -6.63 5.30 -18.54
CA GLN A 243 -7.85 5.54 -17.77
C GLN A 243 -7.58 5.97 -16.33
N LEU A 244 -6.48 6.66 -16.08
CA LEU A 244 -6.12 7.22 -14.79
C LEU A 244 -6.22 8.75 -14.83
N GLY A 245 -6.64 9.33 -13.72
CA GLY A 245 -6.59 10.76 -13.51
C GLY A 245 -5.19 11.26 -13.14
N VAL A 246 -5.10 12.55 -12.94
CA VAL A 246 -3.95 13.24 -12.32
C VAL A 246 -4.44 13.97 -11.07
N PRO A 247 -3.54 14.48 -10.20
CA PRO A 247 -3.93 15.30 -9.06
C PRO A 247 -4.86 16.44 -9.47
N LYS A 248 -5.84 16.79 -8.63
CA LYS A 248 -6.86 17.81 -8.94
C LYS A 248 -6.25 19.14 -9.37
N ILE A 249 -5.18 19.54 -8.68
CA ILE A 249 -4.48 20.79 -9.01
C ILE A 249 -3.79 20.69 -10.38
N THR A 250 -3.23 19.54 -10.73
CA THR A 250 -2.62 19.29 -12.06
C THR A 250 -3.66 19.39 -13.16
N ALA A 251 -4.82 18.75 -12.97
CA ALA A 251 -5.94 18.85 -13.92
C ALA A 251 -6.45 20.29 -14.08
N PHE A 252 -6.51 21.06 -12.99
CA PHE A 252 -6.88 22.46 -13.01
C PHE A 252 -5.85 23.30 -13.78
N CYS A 253 -4.56 23.15 -13.48
CA CYS A 253 -3.49 23.88 -14.16
C CYS A 253 -3.39 23.51 -15.64
N LYS A 254 -3.64 22.24 -16.02
CA LYS A 254 -3.73 21.82 -17.42
C LYS A 254 -4.83 22.60 -18.18
N ARG A 255 -6.02 22.74 -17.56
CA ARG A 255 -7.12 23.54 -18.16
C ARG A 255 -6.77 25.02 -18.31
N LEU A 256 -5.99 25.58 -17.37
CA LEU A 256 -5.48 26.96 -17.49
C LEU A 256 -4.44 27.07 -18.62
N ALA A 257 -3.53 26.09 -18.71
CA ALA A 257 -2.53 26.04 -19.77
C ALA A 257 -3.19 25.97 -21.18
N ASP A 258 -4.26 25.17 -21.31
CA ASP A 258 -5.04 25.07 -22.57
C ASP A 258 -5.75 26.40 -22.92
N ARG A 259 -5.87 27.34 -21.98
CA ARG A 259 -6.41 28.70 -22.16
C ARG A 259 -5.33 29.77 -22.27
N GLY A 260 -4.05 29.38 -22.39
CA GLY A 260 -2.94 30.30 -22.60
C GLY A 260 -2.17 30.73 -21.36
N VAL A 261 -2.47 30.17 -20.16
CA VAL A 261 -1.64 30.41 -18.96
C VAL A 261 -0.37 29.56 -19.04
N ALA A 262 0.79 30.20 -18.99
CA ALA A 262 2.07 29.49 -19.05
C ALA A 262 2.46 28.90 -17.70
N PHE A 263 2.79 27.61 -17.67
CA PHE A 263 3.40 26.93 -16.54
C PHE A 263 4.75 26.35 -16.97
N LYS A 264 5.79 26.58 -16.21
CA LYS A 264 7.10 25.95 -16.45
C LYS A 264 7.03 24.43 -16.28
N LYS A 265 6.28 23.97 -15.28
CA LYS A 265 5.85 22.58 -15.03
C LYS A 265 4.45 22.63 -14.45
N LEU A 266 3.61 21.64 -14.73
CA LEU A 266 2.29 21.54 -14.10
C LEU A 266 2.46 21.23 -12.61
N PRO A 267 1.92 22.04 -11.71
CA PRO A 267 1.94 21.74 -10.28
C PRO A 267 1.21 20.45 -9.96
N ILE A 268 1.75 19.64 -9.07
CA ILE A 268 1.12 18.41 -8.58
C ILE A 268 0.59 18.57 -7.13
N LYS A 269 0.99 19.69 -6.46
CA LYS A 269 0.54 20.07 -5.10
C LYS A 269 0.03 21.51 -5.12
N ILE A 270 -0.86 21.84 -4.18
CA ILE A 270 -1.42 23.20 -4.05
C ILE A 270 -0.32 24.23 -3.72
N GLU A 271 0.65 23.83 -2.93
CA GLU A 271 1.80 24.67 -2.56
C GLU A 271 2.60 25.09 -3.79
N GLU A 272 2.91 24.16 -4.69
CA GLU A 272 3.60 24.43 -5.96
C GLU A 272 2.81 25.39 -6.85
N PHE A 273 1.47 25.27 -6.87
CA PHE A 273 0.62 26.20 -7.59
C PHE A 273 0.68 27.62 -7.02
N LYS A 274 0.63 27.77 -5.68
CA LYS A 274 0.77 29.08 -5.04
C LYS A 274 2.12 29.73 -5.34
N GLU A 275 3.20 28.96 -5.34
CA GLU A 275 4.54 29.43 -5.73
C GLU A 275 4.57 29.92 -7.18
N SER A 276 3.91 29.19 -8.10
CA SER A 276 3.84 29.56 -9.51
C SER A 276 3.05 30.84 -9.80
N LEU A 277 2.23 31.33 -8.86
CA LEU A 277 1.50 32.60 -8.97
C LEU A 277 2.32 33.81 -8.48
N ASN A 278 3.34 33.57 -7.64
CA ASN A 278 4.14 34.61 -7.00
C ASN A 278 5.48 34.86 -7.73
N GLY A 279 5.80 34.13 -8.74
CA GLY A 279 6.98 34.27 -9.59
C GLY A 279 6.64 34.57 -11.03
#